data_bf6f3c1f3158e7e2dac8cc5fb7fafe96
#
_entry.id   bf6f3c1f3158e7e2dac8cc5fb7fafe96
#
_cell.length_a   1.000
_cell.length_b   1.000
_cell.length_c   1.000
_cell.angle_alpha   90.00
_cell.angle_beta   90.00
_cell.angle_gamma   90.00
#
_symmetry.space_group_name_H-M   'P 1'
#
loop_
_entity.id
_entity.type
_entity.pdbx_description
1 polymer ?
#
loop_
_entity_poly.entity_id
_entity_poly.type
_entity_poly.pdbx_seq_one_letter_code
_entity_poly.pdbx_strand_id
1 'polypeptide(L)'
;MAAYLVLMQEIHDLDGYRGEYVPQVLPLLQKHGAQTLVAGSDQQAAEGEPPNSTVVIRFADTEAVWGFLNDPDYQPVKEIRHRVTTRGQMVVAPEFTPGG
;
A
#
# COMPACT_ATOMS: atom_id res chain seq x y z
N MET A 1 1.95 -19.26 1.28
CA MET A 1 0.90 -18.70 0.39
C MET A 1 0.98 -17.19 0.44
N ALA A 2 1.08 -16.55 -0.70
CA ALA A 2 1.23 -15.10 -0.76
C ALA A 2 -0.01 -14.39 -0.23
N ALA A 3 0.20 -13.16 0.22
CA ALA A 3 -0.86 -12.26 0.60
C ALA A 3 -0.59 -10.89 0.00
N TYR A 4 -1.64 -10.11 -0.15
CA TYR A 4 -1.56 -8.82 -0.82
C TYR A 4 -2.11 -7.73 0.07
N LEU A 5 -1.40 -6.62 0.11
CA LEU A 5 -1.89 -5.39 0.70
C LEU A 5 -2.43 -4.54 -0.46
N VAL A 6 -3.73 -4.27 -0.43
CA VAL A 6 -4.39 -3.50 -1.48
C VAL A 6 -4.87 -2.19 -0.85
N LEU A 7 -4.37 -1.08 -1.38
CA LEU A 7 -4.66 0.24 -0.86
C LEU A 7 -5.21 1.11 -1.99
N MET A 8 -6.38 1.68 -1.77
CA MET A 8 -6.90 2.74 -2.63
C MET A 8 -6.96 4.02 -1.81
N GLN A 9 -6.49 5.11 -2.37
CA GLN A 9 -6.40 6.37 -1.65
C GLN A 9 -6.41 7.55 -2.61
N GLU A 10 -6.83 8.70 -2.09
CA GLU A 10 -6.75 9.96 -2.81
C GLU A 10 -5.48 10.68 -2.39
N ILE A 11 -4.54 10.84 -3.32
CA ILE A 11 -3.32 11.60 -3.07
C ILE A 11 -3.64 13.06 -3.40
N HIS A 12 -3.63 13.95 -2.39
CA HIS A 12 -3.89 15.37 -2.58
C HIS A 12 -2.62 16.22 -2.51
N ASP A 13 -1.51 15.64 -2.05
CA ASP A 13 -0.20 16.29 -2.03
C ASP A 13 0.81 15.33 -2.66
N LEU A 14 0.90 15.39 -3.98
CA LEU A 14 1.75 14.46 -4.73
C LEU A 14 3.24 14.69 -4.44
N ASP A 15 3.66 15.94 -4.26
CA ASP A 15 5.05 16.26 -3.96
C ASP A 15 5.46 15.70 -2.59
N GLY A 16 4.59 15.85 -1.59
CA GLY A 16 4.82 15.27 -0.27
C GLY A 16 4.82 13.75 -0.30
N TYR A 17 3.91 13.16 -1.07
CA TYR A 17 3.85 11.71 -1.22
C TYR A 17 5.14 11.16 -1.83
N ARG A 18 5.59 11.73 -2.94
CA ARG A 18 6.79 11.28 -3.64
C ARG A 18 8.10 11.66 -2.92
N GLY A 19 8.12 12.83 -2.27
CA GLY A 19 9.34 13.35 -1.66
C GLY A 19 9.57 12.90 -0.23
N GLU A 20 8.50 12.65 0.54
CA GLU A 20 8.63 12.28 1.94
C GLU A 20 8.21 10.84 2.20
N TYR A 21 7.04 10.43 1.72
CA TYR A 21 6.50 9.12 2.04
C TYR A 21 7.24 7.99 1.32
N VAL A 22 7.33 8.07 -0.01
CA VAL A 22 7.88 6.98 -0.82
C VAL A 22 9.33 6.64 -0.42
N PRO A 23 10.24 7.61 -0.26
CA PRO A 23 11.62 7.27 0.13
C PRO A 23 11.73 6.59 1.48
N GLN A 24 10.77 6.81 2.39
CA GLN A 24 10.81 6.24 3.72
C GLN A 24 10.09 4.89 3.81
N VAL A 25 9.07 4.66 2.98
CA VAL A 25 8.34 3.38 3.00
C VAL A 25 9.07 2.29 2.24
N LEU A 26 9.79 2.61 1.17
CA LEU A 26 10.47 1.61 0.36
C LEU A 26 11.44 0.72 1.14
N PRO A 27 12.34 1.27 2.00
CA PRO A 27 13.22 0.41 2.79
C PRO A 27 12.47 -0.51 3.75
N LEU A 28 11.33 -0.04 4.29
CA LEU A 28 10.52 -0.85 5.19
C LEU A 28 9.84 -2.00 4.44
N LEU A 29 9.32 -1.73 3.24
CA LEU A 29 8.78 -2.78 2.40
C LEU A 29 9.83 -3.83 2.07
N GLN A 30 11.04 -3.40 1.73
CA GLN A 30 12.14 -4.30 1.46
C GLN A 30 12.50 -5.14 2.69
N LYS A 31 12.51 -4.53 3.87
CA LYS A 31 12.78 -5.23 5.14
C LYS A 31 11.81 -6.38 5.36
N HIS A 32 10.55 -6.22 4.96
CA HIS A 32 9.51 -7.24 5.13
C HIS A 32 9.32 -8.14 3.90
N GLY A 33 10.25 -8.09 2.94
CA GLY A 33 10.23 -8.96 1.76
C GLY A 33 9.11 -8.64 0.79
N ALA A 34 8.59 -7.43 0.82
CA ALA A 34 7.46 -7.03 -0.01
C ALA A 34 7.88 -6.67 -1.43
N GLN A 35 6.98 -6.93 -2.37
CA GLN A 35 7.16 -6.59 -3.77
C GLN A 35 6.00 -5.73 -4.23
N THR A 36 6.26 -4.50 -4.63
CA THR A 36 5.23 -3.60 -5.14
C THR A 36 4.89 -4.02 -6.57
N LEU A 37 3.63 -4.36 -6.80
CA LEU A 37 3.14 -4.80 -8.11
C LEU A 37 2.42 -3.69 -8.87
N VAL A 38 1.68 -2.85 -8.16
CA VAL A 38 0.95 -1.72 -8.72
C VAL A 38 1.15 -0.54 -7.80
N ALA A 39 1.50 0.60 -8.37
CA ALA A 39 1.59 1.87 -7.65
C ALA A 39 1.52 2.99 -8.67
N GLY A 40 0.88 4.09 -8.29
CA GLY A 40 0.80 5.25 -9.15
C GLY A 40 -0.59 5.84 -9.21
N SER A 41 -0.75 6.84 -10.07
CA SER A 41 -1.98 7.60 -10.20
C SER A 41 -2.49 7.68 -11.65
N ASP A 42 -2.00 6.80 -12.53
CA ASP A 42 -2.37 6.79 -13.96
C ASP A 42 -3.53 5.83 -14.24
N GLN A 43 -4.21 5.39 -13.22
CA GLN A 43 -5.28 4.41 -13.34
C GLN A 43 -6.50 4.98 -14.06
N GLN A 44 -7.27 4.08 -14.65
CA GLN A 44 -8.53 4.39 -15.30
C GLN A 44 -9.66 3.67 -14.57
N ALA A 45 -10.76 4.36 -14.29
CA ALA A 45 -11.92 3.72 -13.68
C ALA A 45 -12.67 2.90 -14.72
N ALA A 46 -12.87 1.62 -14.43
CA ALA A 46 -13.75 0.77 -15.24
C ALA A 46 -15.20 0.98 -14.83
N GLU A 47 -15.44 1.20 -13.54
CA GLU A 47 -16.75 1.51 -12.98
C GLU A 47 -16.57 2.39 -11.76
N GLY A 48 -17.55 3.25 -11.50
CA GLY A 48 -17.59 4.05 -10.28
C GLY A 48 -16.65 5.22 -10.28
N GLU A 49 -16.42 5.76 -9.09
CA GLU A 49 -15.58 6.92 -8.85
C GLU A 49 -14.50 6.59 -7.81
N PRO A 50 -13.47 5.80 -8.20
CA PRO A 50 -12.42 5.44 -7.26
C PRO A 50 -11.54 6.66 -6.92
N PRO A 51 -10.80 6.59 -5.80
CA PRO A 51 -9.73 7.55 -5.54
C PRO A 51 -8.67 7.51 -6.64
N ASN A 52 -7.76 8.46 -6.66
CA ASN A 52 -6.82 8.62 -7.76
C ASN A 52 -5.63 7.65 -7.75
N SER A 53 -5.48 6.82 -6.72
CA SER A 53 -4.31 5.93 -6.61
C SER A 53 -4.69 4.56 -6.10
N THR A 54 -4.14 3.52 -6.70
CA THR A 54 -4.23 2.15 -6.25
C THR A 54 -2.83 1.57 -6.08
N VAL A 55 -2.59 0.94 -4.93
CA VAL A 55 -1.32 0.29 -4.62
C VAL A 55 -1.61 -1.17 -4.32
N VAL A 56 -0.86 -2.08 -4.94
CA VAL A 56 -0.93 -3.51 -4.67
C VAL A 56 0.47 -4.00 -4.34
N ILE A 57 0.64 -4.57 -3.16
CA ILE A 57 1.93 -5.04 -2.68
C ILE A 57 1.81 -6.50 -2.30
N ARG A 58 2.71 -7.33 -2.82
CA ARG A 58 2.75 -8.77 -2.53
C ARG A 58 3.71 -9.03 -1.37
N PHE A 59 3.26 -9.84 -0.43
CA PHE A 59 4.06 -10.34 0.69
C PHE A 59 4.08 -11.87 0.65
N ALA A 60 5.05 -12.48 1.35
CA ALA A 60 5.19 -13.92 1.39
C ALA A 60 3.96 -14.62 2.01
N ASP A 61 3.32 -13.96 2.98
CA ASP A 61 2.15 -14.47 3.67
C ASP A 61 1.44 -13.33 4.42
N THR A 62 0.31 -13.66 5.03
CA THR A 62 -0.48 -12.68 5.79
C THR A 62 0.28 -12.13 7.00
N GLU A 63 1.08 -12.99 7.66
CA GLU A 63 1.86 -12.56 8.82
C GLU A 63 2.87 -11.47 8.44
N ALA A 64 3.49 -11.59 7.26
CA ALA A 64 4.44 -10.59 6.79
C ALA A 64 3.76 -9.24 6.55
N VAL A 65 2.52 -9.24 6.04
CA VAL A 65 1.75 -8.00 5.86
C VAL A 65 1.55 -7.31 7.21
N TRP A 66 1.06 -8.05 8.20
CA TRP A 66 0.81 -7.48 9.52
C TRP A 66 2.10 -7.11 10.23
N GLY A 67 3.19 -7.83 9.99
CA GLY A 67 4.51 -7.47 10.50
C GLY A 67 4.95 -6.09 10.00
N PHE A 68 4.70 -5.81 8.72
CA PHE A 68 4.97 -4.50 8.15
C PHE A 68 4.04 -3.42 8.75
N LEU A 69 2.74 -3.67 8.76
CA LEU A 69 1.76 -2.68 9.24
C LEU A 69 1.97 -2.33 10.72
N ASN A 70 2.44 -3.30 11.52
CA ASN A 70 2.67 -3.12 12.95
C ASN A 70 4.12 -2.79 13.30
N ASP A 71 5.00 -2.67 12.31
CA ASP A 71 6.40 -2.33 12.56
C ASP A 71 6.48 -0.93 13.20
N PRO A 72 7.14 -0.79 14.35
CA PRO A 72 7.28 0.53 15.00
C PRO A 72 7.92 1.58 14.07
N ASP A 73 8.80 1.16 13.17
CA ASP A 73 9.44 2.07 12.23
C ASP A 73 8.48 2.55 11.14
N TYR A 74 7.39 1.83 10.91
CA TYR A 74 6.36 2.26 9.95
C TYR A 74 5.43 3.32 10.53
N GLN A 75 5.24 3.38 11.85
CA GLN A 75 4.24 4.27 12.44
C GLN A 75 4.45 5.75 12.07
N PRO A 76 5.67 6.32 12.18
CA PRO A 76 5.86 7.70 11.73
C PRO A 76 5.72 7.87 10.21
N VAL A 77 6.05 6.85 9.44
CA VAL A 77 5.91 6.87 7.98
C VAL A 77 4.44 6.83 7.59
N LYS A 78 3.64 6.05 8.30
CA LYS A 78 2.19 6.00 8.13
C LYS A 78 1.55 7.38 8.35
N GLU A 79 2.03 8.13 9.34
CA GLU A 79 1.53 9.47 9.61
C GLU A 79 1.79 10.42 8.42
N ILE A 80 2.93 10.27 7.75
CA ILE A 80 3.21 11.04 6.54
C ILE A 80 2.17 10.72 5.47
N ARG A 81 1.86 9.42 5.26
CA ARG A 81 0.85 9.01 4.29
C ARG A 81 -0.51 9.62 4.62
N HIS A 82 -0.91 9.59 5.90
CA HIS A 82 -2.20 10.16 6.32
C HIS A 82 -2.27 11.67 6.07
N ARG A 83 -1.13 12.37 6.16
CA ARG A 83 -1.09 13.82 5.93
C ARG A 83 -1.27 14.18 4.46
N VAL A 84 -0.78 13.33 3.54
CA VAL A 84 -0.76 13.62 2.11
C VAL A 84 -1.85 12.92 1.32
N THR A 85 -2.70 12.10 1.99
CA THR A 85 -3.77 11.35 1.35
C THR A 85 -5.07 11.46 2.13
N THR A 86 -6.19 11.17 1.45
CA THR A 86 -7.52 11.07 2.05
C THR A 86 -8.28 9.91 1.41
N ARG A 87 -9.46 9.59 1.95
CA ARG A 87 -10.36 8.56 1.40
C ARG A 87 -9.67 7.20 1.26
N GLY A 88 -8.67 6.94 2.09
CA GLY A 88 -7.91 5.70 1.99
C GLY A 88 -8.67 4.51 2.57
N GLN A 89 -8.58 3.38 1.89
CA GLN A 89 -9.00 2.10 2.44
C GLN A 89 -7.96 1.06 2.05
N MET A 90 -7.66 0.18 2.99
CA MET A 90 -6.58 -0.76 2.87
C MET A 90 -7.07 -2.12 3.31
N VAL A 91 -6.86 -3.14 2.50
CA VAL A 91 -7.26 -4.50 2.83
C VAL A 91 -6.08 -5.44 2.70
N VAL A 92 -6.07 -6.46 3.55
CA VAL A 92 -5.13 -7.58 3.47
C VAL A 92 -5.91 -8.74 2.87
N ALA A 93 -5.50 -9.20 1.70
CA ALA A 93 -6.21 -10.25 0.98
C ALA A 93 -5.28 -11.42 0.69
N PRO A 94 -5.71 -12.66 0.98
CA PRO A 94 -4.90 -13.84 0.67
C PRO A 94 -4.89 -14.10 -0.84
N GLU A 95 -3.85 -14.80 -1.29
CA GLU A 95 -3.76 -15.23 -2.67
C GLU A 95 -4.93 -16.14 -3.03
N PHE A 96 -5.48 -15.96 -4.22
CA PHE A 96 -6.55 -16.82 -4.71
C PHE A 96 -6.03 -18.25 -4.89
N THR A 97 -6.76 -19.21 -4.32
CA THR A 97 -6.45 -20.64 -4.45
C THR A 97 -7.65 -21.34 -5.08
N PRO A 98 -7.54 -21.77 -6.36
CA PRO A 98 -8.65 -22.48 -7.00
C PRO A 98 -9.04 -23.71 -6.21
N GLY A 99 -10.31 -23.86 -5.90
CA GLY A 99 -10.86 -24.98 -5.15
C GLY A 99 -10.66 -24.93 -3.65
N GLY A 100 -10.09 -23.82 -3.15
CA GLY A 100 -9.82 -23.65 -1.70
C GLY A 100 -10.81 -22.73 -1.02
#